data_2ad1dfac9c783eb9b4d8f62e31e6052a
#
_entry.id   2ad1dfac9c783eb9b4d8f62e31e6052a
#
_cell.length_a   1.000
_cell.length_b   1.000
_cell.length_c   1.000
_cell.angle_alpha   90.00
_cell.angle_beta   90.00
_cell.angle_gamma   90.00
#
_symmetry.space_group_name_H-M   'P 1'
#
loop_
_entity.id
_entity.type
_entity.pdbx_description
1 polymer ?
#
loop_
_entity_poly.entity_id
_entity_poly.type
_entity_poly.pdbx_seq_one_letter_code
_entity_poly.pdbx_strand_id
1 'polypeptide(L)'
;EEYAAAHDIALTDDQKEEAAAAAKQFLSTVDADALKKMEVDEEKLVPLMEASYLYSLVYDSIASECAVDETDMADYYAEQKDQIRSDYTELKVATILVDDEETANEVAKRAKDGEDFASLFKEYDVDPKAQSGEESGETTMYQSYMLSNFGLTEAPEVGKVVGPIKMDESKYFIIKTLEKTVPTEEEVKEKAETGYKDKIQTEYAEARID
;
A
#
# COMPACT_ATOMS: atom_id res chain seq x y z
N GLU A 1 22.86 -12.57 -16.44
CA GLU A 1 23.76 -13.72 -16.21
C GLU A 1 25.24 -13.30 -16.32
N GLU A 2 25.66 -12.57 -17.38
CA GLU A 2 27.06 -12.13 -17.55
C GLU A 2 27.56 -11.26 -16.40
N TYR A 3 26.75 -10.30 -15.93
CA TYR A 3 27.06 -9.45 -14.78
C TYR A 3 27.21 -10.27 -13.51
N ALA A 4 26.26 -11.17 -13.24
CA ALA A 4 26.30 -12.05 -12.06
C ALA A 4 27.59 -12.87 -12.01
N ALA A 5 28.00 -13.47 -13.15
CA ALA A 5 29.22 -14.24 -13.24
C ALA A 5 30.47 -13.37 -13.04
N ALA A 6 30.48 -12.14 -13.54
CA ALA A 6 31.62 -11.21 -13.42
C ALA A 6 31.78 -10.66 -11.98
N HIS A 7 30.73 -10.69 -11.16
CA HIS A 7 30.73 -10.14 -9.79
C HIS A 7 30.52 -11.22 -8.73
N ASP A 8 30.68 -12.51 -9.08
CA ASP A 8 30.51 -13.64 -8.18
C ASP A 8 29.13 -13.68 -7.47
N ILE A 9 28.08 -13.18 -8.15
CA ILE A 9 26.71 -13.18 -7.63
C ILE A 9 26.04 -14.51 -8.01
N ALA A 10 25.66 -15.28 -7.00
CA ALA A 10 24.97 -16.56 -7.16
C ALA A 10 23.94 -16.74 -6.07
N LEU A 11 22.91 -17.53 -6.37
CA LEU A 11 21.93 -17.92 -5.34
C LEU A 11 22.57 -18.87 -4.32
N THR A 12 22.28 -18.62 -3.07
CA THR A 12 22.59 -19.58 -1.98
C THR A 12 21.67 -20.79 -2.09
N ASP A 13 22.01 -21.86 -1.39
CA ASP A 13 21.17 -23.07 -1.36
C ASP A 13 19.80 -22.75 -0.72
N ASP A 14 19.75 -21.92 0.32
CA ASP A 14 18.50 -21.47 0.95
C ASP A 14 17.60 -20.69 -0.04
N GLN A 15 18.19 -19.79 -0.85
CA GLN A 15 17.45 -19.04 -1.87
C GLN A 15 16.91 -19.94 -3.00
N LYS A 16 17.61 -20.99 -3.34
CA LYS A 16 17.11 -22.00 -4.31
C LYS A 16 15.95 -22.80 -3.71
N GLU A 17 16.03 -23.16 -2.43
CA GLU A 17 14.93 -23.83 -1.72
C GLU A 17 13.71 -22.91 -1.64
N GLU A 18 13.89 -21.62 -1.35
CA GLU A 18 12.81 -20.63 -1.36
C GLU A 18 12.17 -20.48 -2.75
N ALA A 19 12.97 -20.41 -3.80
CA ALA A 19 12.48 -20.36 -5.19
C ALA A 19 11.64 -21.60 -5.54
N ALA A 20 12.12 -22.78 -5.15
CA ALA A 20 11.37 -24.02 -5.35
C ALA A 20 10.08 -24.07 -4.54
N ALA A 21 10.08 -23.57 -3.30
CA ALA A 21 8.88 -23.46 -2.48
C ALA A 21 7.87 -22.46 -3.07
N ALA A 22 8.34 -21.32 -3.55
CA ALA A 22 7.49 -20.32 -4.23
C ALA A 22 6.85 -20.88 -5.50
N ALA A 23 7.60 -21.65 -6.30
CA ALA A 23 7.08 -22.34 -7.48
C ALA A 23 5.96 -23.32 -7.12
N LYS A 24 6.15 -24.14 -6.09
CA LYS A 24 5.14 -25.09 -5.58
C LYS A 24 3.89 -24.37 -5.08
N GLN A 25 4.08 -23.30 -4.32
CA GLN A 25 2.96 -22.51 -3.82
C GLN A 25 2.15 -21.91 -4.99
N PHE A 26 2.80 -21.30 -5.96
CA PHE A 26 2.13 -20.78 -7.16
C PHE A 26 1.32 -21.87 -7.87
N LEU A 27 1.92 -23.02 -8.15
CA LEU A 27 1.24 -24.15 -8.81
C LEU A 27 0.03 -24.65 -8.02
N SER A 28 0.05 -24.56 -6.69
CA SER A 28 -1.07 -24.97 -5.84
C SER A 28 -2.26 -24.00 -5.86
N THR A 29 -2.04 -22.75 -6.27
CA THR A 29 -3.08 -21.70 -6.31
C THR A 29 -3.75 -21.56 -7.66
N VAL A 30 -3.15 -22.11 -8.72
CA VAL A 30 -3.65 -22.01 -10.10
C VAL A 30 -4.43 -23.28 -10.48
N ASP A 31 -5.51 -23.09 -11.22
CA ASP A 31 -6.33 -24.20 -11.74
C ASP A 31 -5.51 -25.19 -12.59
N ALA A 32 -5.67 -26.50 -12.34
CA ALA A 32 -4.90 -27.55 -12.98
C ALA A 32 -5.07 -27.61 -14.50
N ASP A 33 -6.27 -27.30 -15.02
CA ASP A 33 -6.53 -27.27 -16.46
C ASP A 33 -5.89 -26.06 -17.12
N ALA A 34 -5.80 -24.94 -16.39
CA ALA A 34 -5.06 -23.76 -16.83
C ALA A 34 -3.56 -24.04 -16.93
N LEU A 35 -2.95 -24.65 -15.88
CA LEU A 35 -1.54 -25.04 -15.89
C LEU A 35 -1.22 -25.98 -17.05
N LYS A 36 -2.09 -26.95 -17.30
CA LYS A 36 -1.94 -27.89 -18.42
C LYS A 36 -2.00 -27.21 -19.78
N LYS A 37 -2.91 -26.24 -19.95
CA LYS A 37 -3.02 -25.45 -21.20
C LYS A 37 -1.80 -24.55 -21.41
N MET A 38 -1.24 -24.04 -20.35
CA MET A 38 -0.02 -23.18 -20.39
C MET A 38 1.26 -24.02 -20.47
N GLU A 39 1.17 -25.34 -20.34
CA GLU A 39 2.31 -26.26 -20.26
C GLU A 39 3.33 -25.87 -19.19
N VAL A 40 2.83 -25.38 -18.04
CA VAL A 40 3.66 -24.96 -16.88
C VAL A 40 3.62 -26.06 -15.82
N ASP A 41 4.81 -26.44 -15.38
CA ASP A 41 5.06 -27.41 -14.32
C ASP A 41 6.21 -26.91 -13.42
N GLU A 42 6.55 -27.70 -12.38
CA GLU A 42 7.60 -27.37 -11.45
C GLU A 42 8.98 -27.30 -12.13
N GLU A 43 9.25 -28.19 -13.11
CA GLU A 43 10.51 -28.27 -13.81
C GLU A 43 10.80 -26.98 -14.61
N LYS A 44 9.75 -26.37 -15.17
CA LYS A 44 9.86 -25.10 -15.90
C LYS A 44 9.80 -23.87 -14.99
N LEU A 45 9.04 -23.94 -13.89
CA LEU A 45 8.80 -22.78 -13.04
C LEU A 45 9.94 -22.51 -12.05
N VAL A 46 10.56 -23.56 -11.50
CA VAL A 46 11.69 -23.40 -10.56
C VAL A 46 12.83 -22.59 -11.18
N PRO A 47 13.36 -22.91 -12.38
CA PRO A 47 14.40 -22.10 -12.99
C PRO A 47 13.99 -20.63 -13.25
N LEU A 48 12.70 -20.38 -13.53
CA LEU A 48 12.20 -19.03 -13.71
C LEU A 48 12.19 -18.24 -12.39
N MET A 49 11.79 -18.90 -11.28
CA MET A 49 11.85 -18.30 -9.95
C MET A 49 13.29 -18.04 -9.52
N GLU A 50 14.20 -19.00 -9.75
CA GLU A 50 15.63 -18.81 -9.48
C GLU A 50 16.20 -17.63 -10.30
N ALA A 51 15.83 -17.51 -11.57
CA ALA A 51 16.24 -16.38 -12.41
C ALA A 51 15.72 -15.04 -11.89
N SER A 52 14.49 -15.01 -11.36
CA SER A 52 13.91 -13.82 -10.72
C SER A 52 14.68 -13.42 -9.46
N TYR A 53 15.03 -14.38 -8.59
CA TYR A 53 15.86 -14.13 -7.41
C TYR A 53 17.26 -13.63 -7.80
N LEU A 54 17.89 -14.25 -8.79
CA LEU A 54 19.20 -13.83 -9.29
C LEU A 54 19.13 -12.42 -9.88
N TYR A 55 18.06 -12.10 -10.62
CA TYR A 55 17.82 -10.75 -11.13
C TYR A 55 17.78 -9.72 -10.01
N SER A 56 17.06 -10.00 -8.91
CA SER A 56 16.99 -9.10 -7.76
C SER A 56 18.37 -8.86 -7.14
N LEU A 57 19.18 -9.92 -6.98
CA LEU A 57 20.53 -9.77 -6.44
C LEU A 57 21.45 -8.94 -7.35
N VAL A 58 21.35 -9.13 -8.66
CA VAL A 58 22.08 -8.32 -9.65
C VAL A 58 21.62 -6.88 -9.61
N TYR A 59 20.32 -6.66 -9.55
CA TYR A 59 19.72 -5.33 -9.45
C TYR A 59 20.25 -4.59 -8.21
N ASP A 60 20.17 -5.22 -7.05
CA ASP A 60 20.62 -4.65 -5.78
C ASP A 60 22.13 -4.35 -5.79
N SER A 61 22.94 -5.24 -6.40
CA SER A 61 24.36 -5.02 -6.57
C SER A 61 24.66 -3.79 -7.42
N ILE A 62 24.00 -3.65 -8.58
CA ILE A 62 24.14 -2.48 -9.45
C ILE A 62 23.64 -1.22 -8.75
N ALA A 63 22.47 -1.27 -8.12
CA ALA A 63 21.89 -0.15 -7.38
C ALA A 63 22.83 0.36 -6.28
N SER A 64 23.52 -0.55 -5.59
CA SER A 64 24.47 -0.20 -4.52
C SER A 64 25.70 0.57 -4.99
N GLU A 65 26.04 0.53 -6.28
CA GLU A 65 27.13 1.31 -6.87
C GLU A 65 26.76 2.78 -7.07
N CYS A 66 25.46 3.12 -6.97
CA CYS A 66 25.00 4.48 -7.14
C CYS A 66 25.52 5.38 -6.01
N ALA A 67 26.29 6.39 -6.37
CA ALA A 67 26.70 7.41 -5.40
C ALA A 67 25.55 8.37 -5.10
N VAL A 68 25.27 8.59 -3.81
CA VAL A 68 24.27 9.56 -3.33
C VAL A 68 24.95 10.91 -3.15
N ASP A 69 24.48 11.95 -3.86
CA ASP A 69 24.90 13.31 -3.64
C ASP A 69 24.09 13.95 -2.50
N GLU A 70 24.76 14.42 -1.46
CA GLU A 70 24.13 15.01 -0.28
C GLU A 70 23.42 16.34 -0.60
N THR A 71 23.90 17.09 -1.60
CA THR A 71 23.29 18.36 -2.00
C THR A 71 21.98 18.11 -2.72
N ASP A 72 21.99 17.19 -3.69
CA ASP A 72 20.78 16.82 -4.42
C ASP A 72 19.73 16.19 -3.49
N MET A 73 20.17 15.40 -2.51
CA MET A 73 19.28 14.85 -1.48
C MET A 73 18.66 15.95 -0.60
N ALA A 74 19.43 16.96 -0.24
CA ALA A 74 18.90 18.09 0.53
C ALA A 74 17.93 18.94 -0.28
N ASP A 75 18.17 19.13 -1.56
CA ASP A 75 17.27 19.83 -2.48
C ASP A 75 15.97 19.03 -2.67
N TYR A 76 16.06 17.70 -2.87
CA TYR A 76 14.90 16.83 -2.92
C TYR A 76 14.04 16.92 -1.65
N TYR A 77 14.66 16.88 -0.46
CA TYR A 77 13.95 17.09 0.79
C TYR A 77 13.23 18.44 0.81
N ALA A 78 13.92 19.51 0.44
CA ALA A 78 13.34 20.86 0.45
C ALA A 78 12.10 20.96 -0.46
N GLU A 79 12.11 20.27 -1.60
CA GLU A 79 11.01 20.24 -2.55
C GLU A 79 9.86 19.33 -2.12
N GLN A 80 10.16 18.18 -1.50
CA GLN A 80 9.17 17.11 -1.26
C GLN A 80 8.60 17.10 0.16
N LYS A 81 9.20 17.80 1.12
CA LYS A 81 8.85 17.69 2.55
C LYS A 81 7.38 17.91 2.88
N ASP A 82 6.71 18.85 2.20
CA ASP A 82 5.30 19.13 2.47
C ASP A 82 4.38 18.05 1.90
N GLN A 83 4.74 17.49 0.75
CA GLN A 83 4.03 16.37 0.15
C GLN A 83 4.23 15.11 1.02
N ILE A 84 5.46 14.80 1.41
CA ILE A 84 5.78 13.66 2.29
C ILE A 84 5.04 13.80 3.63
N ARG A 85 5.06 15.00 4.23
CA ARG A 85 4.30 15.24 5.46
C ARG A 85 2.82 14.96 5.29
N SER A 86 2.24 15.40 4.18
CA SER A 86 0.84 15.12 3.84
C SER A 86 0.58 13.63 3.66
N ASP A 87 1.41 12.94 2.87
CA ASP A 87 1.22 11.55 2.51
C ASP A 87 1.31 10.60 3.70
N TYR A 88 2.24 10.87 4.61
CA TYR A 88 2.49 10.08 5.82
C TYR A 88 1.74 10.59 7.06
N THR A 89 0.88 11.59 6.94
CA THR A 89 -0.05 11.95 7.99
C THR A 89 -1.05 10.81 8.19
N GLU A 90 -1.14 10.31 9.42
CA GLU A 90 -2.09 9.26 9.79
C GLU A 90 -3.41 9.86 10.25
N LEU A 91 -4.49 9.27 9.80
CA LEU A 91 -5.85 9.60 10.20
C LEU A 91 -6.46 8.36 10.87
N LYS A 92 -6.81 8.50 12.15
CA LYS A 92 -7.71 7.54 12.78
C LYS A 92 -9.14 7.95 12.43
N VAL A 93 -9.89 7.06 11.83
CA VAL A 93 -11.24 7.30 11.36
C VAL A 93 -12.21 6.24 11.88
N ALA A 94 -13.47 6.59 12.01
CA ALA A 94 -14.57 5.64 12.10
C ALA A 94 -15.32 5.65 10.77
N THR A 95 -15.72 4.48 10.29
CA THR A 95 -16.42 4.30 9.02
C THR A 95 -17.74 3.59 9.22
N ILE A 96 -18.74 3.91 8.42
CA ILE A 96 -20.01 3.18 8.31
C ILE A 96 -20.17 2.86 6.82
N LEU A 97 -20.40 1.58 6.52
CA LEU A 97 -20.69 1.09 5.18
C LEU A 97 -22.18 0.76 5.07
N VAL A 98 -22.84 1.31 4.08
CA VAL A 98 -24.24 1.01 3.75
C VAL A 98 -24.40 0.66 2.26
N ASP A 99 -25.47 -0.04 1.91
CA ASP A 99 -25.68 -0.62 0.58
C ASP A 99 -26.80 0.06 -0.24
N ASP A 100 -27.30 1.21 0.22
CA ASP A 100 -28.23 2.05 -0.54
C ASP A 100 -28.04 3.55 -0.26
N GLU A 101 -28.40 4.37 -1.25
CA GLU A 101 -28.17 5.82 -1.23
C GLU A 101 -29.10 6.55 -0.24
N GLU A 102 -30.31 6.10 -0.03
CA GLU A 102 -31.28 6.73 0.86
C GLU A 102 -30.80 6.61 2.31
N THR A 103 -30.46 5.38 2.72
CA THR A 103 -29.85 5.10 4.03
C THR A 103 -28.53 5.86 4.21
N ALA A 104 -27.68 5.91 3.18
CA ALA A 104 -26.42 6.65 3.24
C ALA A 104 -26.61 8.15 3.51
N ASN A 105 -27.59 8.76 2.86
CA ASN A 105 -27.92 10.16 3.07
C ASN A 105 -28.51 10.42 4.47
N GLU A 106 -29.37 9.52 4.95
CA GLU A 106 -29.93 9.60 6.30
C GLU A 106 -28.82 9.52 7.36
N VAL A 107 -27.99 8.47 7.30
CA VAL A 107 -26.90 8.24 8.25
C VAL A 107 -25.91 9.39 8.24
N ALA A 108 -25.48 9.85 7.05
CA ALA A 108 -24.58 10.98 6.92
C ALA A 108 -25.16 12.26 7.53
N LYS A 109 -26.46 12.50 7.37
CA LYS A 109 -27.13 13.65 7.96
C LYS A 109 -27.16 13.53 9.50
N ARG A 110 -27.59 12.39 10.06
CA ARG A 110 -27.65 12.14 11.51
C ARG A 110 -26.25 12.30 12.14
N ALA A 111 -25.22 11.74 11.51
CA ALA A 111 -23.83 11.87 11.95
C ALA A 111 -23.33 13.32 11.93
N LYS A 112 -23.67 14.10 10.89
CA LYS A 112 -23.34 15.54 10.79
C LYS A 112 -24.09 16.38 11.80
N ASP A 113 -25.32 15.99 12.15
CA ASP A 113 -26.15 16.65 13.19
C ASP A 113 -25.67 16.32 14.61
N GLY A 114 -24.64 15.45 14.77
CA GLY A 114 -23.98 15.17 16.04
C GLY A 114 -24.45 13.92 16.78
N GLU A 115 -25.21 13.06 16.12
CA GLU A 115 -25.58 11.78 16.69
C GLU A 115 -24.35 10.88 16.91
N ASP A 116 -24.42 10.01 17.91
CA ASP A 116 -23.31 9.14 18.26
C ASP A 116 -22.94 8.18 17.12
N PHE A 117 -21.73 8.35 16.59
CA PHE A 117 -21.29 7.61 15.41
C PHE A 117 -21.17 6.10 15.66
N ALA A 118 -20.80 5.70 16.87
CA ALA A 118 -20.73 4.28 17.23
C ALA A 118 -22.13 3.62 17.31
N SER A 119 -23.14 4.38 17.70
CA SER A 119 -24.54 3.93 17.67
C SER A 119 -25.05 3.78 16.25
N LEU A 120 -24.75 4.75 15.37
CA LEU A 120 -25.08 4.68 13.94
C LEU A 120 -24.36 3.52 13.25
N PHE A 121 -23.09 3.27 13.58
CA PHE A 121 -22.34 2.12 13.07
C PHE A 121 -23.07 0.80 13.39
N LYS A 122 -23.45 0.58 14.64
CA LYS A 122 -24.16 -0.64 15.06
C LYS A 122 -25.53 -0.80 14.43
N GLU A 123 -26.21 0.31 14.15
CA GLU A 123 -27.56 0.30 13.60
C GLU A 123 -27.58 0.07 12.09
N TYR A 124 -26.58 0.62 11.35
CA TYR A 124 -26.64 0.74 9.89
C TYR A 124 -25.52 0.03 9.12
N ASP A 125 -24.39 -0.25 9.75
CA ASP A 125 -23.30 -0.88 9.02
C ASP A 125 -23.71 -2.27 8.52
N VAL A 126 -23.47 -2.54 7.26
CA VAL A 126 -23.89 -3.79 6.62
C VAL A 126 -22.96 -4.97 6.94
N ASP A 127 -21.81 -4.75 7.58
CA ASP A 127 -20.95 -5.83 8.04
C ASP A 127 -21.59 -6.55 9.24
N PRO A 128 -21.83 -7.87 9.17
CA PRO A 128 -22.38 -8.65 10.29
C PRO A 128 -21.58 -8.50 11.60
N LYS A 129 -20.28 -8.25 11.53
CA LYS A 129 -19.43 -8.07 12.70
C LYS A 129 -19.68 -6.72 13.40
N ALA A 130 -20.07 -5.70 12.66
CA ALA A 130 -20.49 -4.43 13.22
C ALA A 130 -21.74 -4.62 14.12
N GLN A 131 -22.72 -5.36 13.62
CA GLN A 131 -23.97 -5.63 14.34
C GLN A 131 -23.76 -6.54 15.56
N SER A 132 -22.82 -7.49 15.49
CA SER A 132 -22.45 -8.35 16.64
C SER A 132 -21.61 -7.61 17.70
N GLY A 133 -21.05 -6.45 17.36
CA GLY A 133 -20.17 -5.69 18.24
C GLY A 133 -18.72 -6.24 18.28
N GLU A 134 -18.35 -7.11 17.34
CA GLU A 134 -17.00 -7.62 17.19
C GLU A 134 -16.05 -6.59 16.56
N GLU A 135 -16.61 -5.62 15.81
CA GLU A 135 -15.85 -4.53 15.19
C GLU A 135 -16.42 -3.17 15.66
N SER A 136 -15.55 -2.17 15.70
CA SER A 136 -15.89 -0.80 16.10
C SER A 136 -16.05 0.17 14.92
N GLY A 137 -15.74 -0.28 13.71
CA GLY A 137 -15.66 0.59 12.53
C GLY A 137 -14.47 1.54 12.54
N GLU A 138 -13.62 1.48 13.57
CA GLU A 138 -12.43 2.34 13.66
C GLU A 138 -11.23 1.71 12.96
N THR A 139 -10.51 2.52 12.20
CA THR A 139 -9.27 2.13 11.54
C THR A 139 -8.32 3.31 11.42
N THR A 140 -7.03 3.03 11.20
CA THR A 140 -6.03 4.03 10.91
C THR A 140 -5.54 3.86 9.48
N MET A 141 -5.44 4.97 8.76
CA MET A 141 -4.94 5.00 7.39
C MET A 141 -4.13 6.26 7.13
N TYR A 142 -3.26 6.21 6.13
CA TYR A 142 -2.56 7.41 5.68
C TYR A 142 -3.51 8.37 4.96
N GLN A 143 -3.26 9.66 5.12
CA GLN A 143 -4.01 10.71 4.44
C GLN A 143 -4.00 10.53 2.93
N SER A 144 -2.86 10.20 2.33
CA SER A 144 -2.74 9.91 0.89
C SER A 144 -3.68 8.79 0.43
N TYR A 145 -3.76 7.71 1.21
CA TYR A 145 -4.69 6.62 0.93
C TYR A 145 -6.15 7.10 0.98
N MET A 146 -6.50 7.88 2.01
CA MET A 146 -7.85 8.42 2.16
C MET A 146 -8.25 9.31 0.99
N LEU A 147 -7.37 10.22 0.59
CA LEU A 147 -7.63 11.13 -0.54
C LEU A 147 -7.83 10.36 -1.85
N SER A 148 -6.92 9.42 -2.15
CA SER A 148 -6.94 8.66 -3.39
C SER A 148 -8.13 7.71 -3.50
N ASN A 149 -8.42 6.95 -2.44
CA ASN A 149 -9.42 5.88 -2.49
C ASN A 149 -10.84 6.37 -2.29
N PHE A 150 -11.03 7.49 -1.57
CA PHE A 150 -12.36 8.08 -1.34
C PHE A 150 -12.64 9.31 -2.21
N GLY A 151 -11.73 9.67 -3.12
CA GLY A 151 -11.92 10.78 -4.07
C GLY A 151 -12.00 12.14 -3.38
N LEU A 152 -11.34 12.31 -2.24
CA LEU A 152 -11.33 13.57 -1.50
C LEU A 152 -10.18 14.46 -2.00
N THR A 153 -10.42 15.77 -2.05
CA THR A 153 -9.39 16.74 -2.42
C THR A 153 -8.58 17.25 -1.24
N GLU A 154 -9.11 17.08 -0.04
CA GLU A 154 -8.45 17.45 1.21
C GLU A 154 -8.88 16.51 2.34
N ALA A 155 -8.00 16.30 3.33
CA ALA A 155 -8.31 15.48 4.48
C ALA A 155 -9.29 16.20 5.41
N PRO A 156 -10.36 15.52 5.84
CA PRO A 156 -11.31 16.12 6.77
C PRO A 156 -10.64 16.45 8.11
N GLU A 157 -11.05 17.57 8.71
CA GLU A 157 -10.63 17.94 10.06
C GLU A 157 -11.13 16.94 11.10
N VAL A 158 -10.41 16.84 12.22
CA VAL A 158 -10.82 16.00 13.36
C VAL A 158 -12.23 16.40 13.83
N GLY A 159 -13.06 15.40 14.04
CA GLY A 159 -14.48 15.53 14.42
C GLY A 159 -15.44 15.75 13.25
N LYS A 160 -14.95 16.00 12.04
CA LYS A 160 -15.81 16.17 10.86
C LYS A 160 -16.26 14.83 10.28
N VAL A 161 -17.48 14.86 9.76
CA VAL A 161 -18.08 13.75 9.03
C VAL A 161 -18.12 14.10 7.55
N VAL A 162 -17.60 13.22 6.71
CA VAL A 162 -17.70 13.26 5.25
C VAL A 162 -18.54 12.11 4.74
N GLY A 163 -19.16 12.30 3.61
CA GLY A 163 -20.02 11.31 2.99
C GLY A 163 -21.46 11.84 2.79
N PRO A 164 -22.31 11.03 2.16
CA PRO A 164 -22.00 9.69 1.66
C PRO A 164 -20.99 9.73 0.51
N ILE A 165 -20.03 8.80 0.52
CA ILE A 165 -19.04 8.62 -0.54
C ILE A 165 -19.38 7.33 -1.27
N LYS A 166 -19.72 7.43 -2.54
CA LYS A 166 -20.05 6.26 -3.36
C LYS A 166 -18.79 5.52 -3.76
N MET A 167 -18.73 4.21 -3.47
CA MET A 167 -17.59 3.35 -3.79
C MET A 167 -17.83 2.50 -5.04
N ASP A 168 -19.05 1.97 -5.17
CA ASP A 168 -19.49 1.18 -6.32
C ASP A 168 -20.99 1.42 -6.61
N GLU A 169 -21.62 0.54 -7.37
CA GLU A 169 -23.03 0.73 -7.76
C GLU A 169 -23.99 0.85 -6.59
N SER A 170 -23.69 0.16 -5.46
CA SER A 170 -24.59 0.03 -4.32
C SER A 170 -23.97 0.35 -2.96
N LYS A 171 -22.66 0.63 -2.86
CA LYS A 171 -21.98 0.82 -1.58
C LYS A 171 -21.55 2.26 -1.34
N TYR A 172 -21.80 2.72 -0.12
CA TYR A 172 -21.52 4.09 0.31
C TYR A 172 -20.83 4.07 1.66
N PHE A 173 -19.77 4.89 1.79
CA PHE A 173 -19.10 5.15 3.06
C PHE A 173 -19.53 6.49 3.66
N ILE A 174 -19.71 6.47 4.97
CA ILE A 174 -19.74 7.66 5.82
C ILE A 174 -18.51 7.56 6.73
N ILE A 175 -17.70 8.62 6.78
CA ILE A 175 -16.41 8.61 7.49
C ILE A 175 -16.36 9.77 8.47
N LYS A 176 -15.96 9.50 9.71
CA LYS A 176 -15.68 10.50 10.73
C LYS A 176 -14.22 10.45 11.11
N THR A 177 -13.51 11.57 11.00
CA THR A 177 -12.12 11.67 11.46
C THR A 177 -12.11 11.81 12.98
N LEU A 178 -11.38 10.91 13.66
CA LEU A 178 -11.27 10.86 15.11
C LEU A 178 -9.99 11.52 15.60
N GLU A 179 -8.86 11.21 14.96
CA GLU A 179 -7.54 11.72 15.31
C GLU A 179 -6.73 11.97 14.03
N LYS A 180 -5.76 12.88 14.14
CA LYS A 180 -4.81 13.19 13.06
C LYS A 180 -3.42 13.27 13.67
N THR A 181 -2.51 12.42 13.22
CA THR A 181 -1.11 12.38 13.63
C THR A 181 -0.24 12.82 12.47
N VAL A 182 0.40 13.95 12.61
CA VAL A 182 1.32 14.52 11.62
C VAL A 182 2.73 14.03 11.93
N PRO A 183 3.49 13.51 10.95
CA PRO A 183 4.86 13.08 11.19
C PRO A 183 5.75 14.24 11.61
N THR A 184 6.71 13.96 12.48
CA THR A 184 7.73 14.90 12.92
C THR A 184 8.64 15.31 11.76
N GLU A 185 9.38 16.40 11.91
CA GLU A 185 10.35 16.86 10.91
C GLU A 185 11.45 15.81 10.65
N GLU A 186 11.85 15.08 11.69
CA GLU A 186 12.84 14.00 11.59
C GLU A 186 12.31 12.82 10.77
N GLU A 187 11.09 12.39 11.02
CA GLU A 187 10.43 11.33 10.24
C GLU A 187 10.23 11.74 8.77
N VAL A 188 9.83 12.99 8.52
CA VAL A 188 9.70 13.51 7.15
C VAL A 188 11.05 13.52 6.43
N LYS A 189 12.10 13.90 7.12
CA LYS A 189 13.46 13.89 6.56
C LYS A 189 13.94 12.48 6.25
N GLU A 190 13.76 11.53 7.16
CA GLU A 190 14.11 10.13 6.97
C GLU A 190 13.37 9.53 5.76
N LYS A 191 12.08 9.82 5.62
CA LYS A 191 11.27 9.40 4.47
C LYS A 191 11.77 10.01 3.16
N ALA A 192 12.14 11.28 3.17
CA ALA A 192 12.68 11.95 1.99
C ALA A 192 14.04 11.37 1.58
N GLU A 193 14.95 11.15 2.54
CA GLU A 193 16.25 10.55 2.28
C GLU A 193 16.13 9.13 1.71
N THR A 194 15.24 8.32 2.27
CA THR A 194 14.95 6.97 1.78
C THR A 194 14.38 7.04 0.35
N GLY A 195 13.34 7.83 0.14
CA GLY A 195 12.71 7.96 -1.17
C GLY A 195 13.65 8.52 -2.25
N TYR A 196 14.55 9.43 -1.90
CA TYR A 196 15.57 9.92 -2.82
C TYR A 196 16.57 8.82 -3.19
N LYS A 197 17.10 8.10 -2.20
CA LYS A 197 18.03 6.99 -2.45
C LYS A 197 17.40 5.93 -3.32
N ASP A 198 16.20 5.49 -2.99
CA ASP A 198 15.48 4.47 -3.76
C ASP A 198 15.28 4.92 -5.22
N LYS A 199 14.90 6.19 -5.42
CA LYS A 199 14.69 6.76 -6.76
C LYS A 199 15.98 6.71 -7.60
N ILE A 200 17.08 7.30 -7.08
CA ILE A 200 18.32 7.40 -7.87
C ILE A 200 18.98 6.04 -8.09
N GLN A 201 18.88 5.13 -7.10
CA GLN A 201 19.40 3.77 -7.22
C GLN A 201 18.60 2.96 -8.25
N THR A 202 17.29 3.12 -8.28
CA THR A 202 16.42 2.52 -9.30
C THR A 202 16.78 3.03 -10.69
N GLU A 203 16.84 4.34 -10.88
CA GLU A 203 17.21 4.97 -12.16
C GLU A 203 18.63 4.53 -12.62
N TYR A 204 19.57 4.43 -11.68
CA TYR A 204 20.93 3.98 -11.95
C TYR A 204 21.00 2.51 -12.38
N ALA A 205 20.26 1.63 -11.71
CA ALA A 205 20.21 0.20 -12.04
C ALA A 205 19.47 -0.05 -13.35
N GLU A 206 18.31 0.56 -13.56
CA GLU A 206 17.54 0.43 -14.81
C GLU A 206 18.35 0.85 -16.03
N ALA A 207 19.10 1.95 -15.95
CA ALA A 207 19.94 2.42 -17.05
C ALA A 207 21.13 1.48 -17.40
N ARG A 208 21.39 0.44 -16.61
CA ARG A 208 22.52 -0.50 -16.78
C ARG A 208 22.11 -1.94 -17.02
N ILE A 209 20.86 -2.27 -16.81
CA ILE A 209 20.34 -3.64 -17.00
C ILE A 209 19.81 -3.85 -18.44
N ASP A 210 19.57 -2.80 -19.21
CA ASP A 210 19.23 -2.88 -20.64
C ASP A 210 20.43 -3.48 -21.49
#